data_ba15c0f4498cff4763ba4e60b9c0a291
#
_entry.id   ba15c0f4498cff4763ba4e60b9c0a291
#
_cell.length_a   1.000
_cell.length_b   1.000
_cell.length_c   1.000
_cell.angle_alpha   90.00
_cell.angle_beta   90.00
_cell.angle_gamma   90.00
#
_symmetry.space_group_name_H-M   'P 1'
#
loop_
_entity.id
_entity.type
_entity.pdbx_description
1 polymer ?
#
loop_
_entity_poly.entity_id
_entity_poly.type
_entity_poly.pdbx_seq_one_letter_code
_entity_poly.pdbx_strand_id
1 'polypeptide(L)'
;KNEELTRVKMPNLITSLTGKAAGVQINQVSSGLGASAKVSIRGIRSVAGENQPLYVIDGVPMLNSSSEQAFSAIGGTANAGNRDGGDGISNLNSEDIESISILKGAPAAALYGSQAGNGVILITTKKGKSQGQRSISFSTSLMFDKAVSLPEMQNRYGVSEIIDSWGERQNLPKNDNLKDFFSTGMASITSVSLSHGNEKLQNYFSYANTTGKGIIDKNRLSKHNLTFRETSTLFNDRLRLDGSVNLMRQVTKNKPTV
;
A
#
# COMPACT_ATOMS: atom_id res chain seq x y z
N LYS A 1 -16.78 5.43 1.45
CA LYS A 1 -16.65 6.85 1.86
C LYS A 1 -15.34 7.02 2.62
N ASN A 2 -14.79 8.22 2.68
CA ASN A 2 -13.50 8.51 3.32
C ASN A 2 -13.43 8.01 4.78
N GLU A 3 -14.48 8.18 5.56
CA GLU A 3 -14.54 7.77 6.98
C GLU A 3 -14.24 6.27 7.20
N GLU A 4 -14.59 5.40 6.27
CA GLU A 4 -14.27 3.97 6.36
C GLU A 4 -12.81 3.67 6.02
N LEU A 5 -12.19 4.47 5.15
CA LEU A 5 -10.80 4.32 4.74
C LEU A 5 -9.84 4.85 5.79
N THR A 6 -10.20 5.96 6.44
CA THR A 6 -9.37 6.63 7.43
C THR A 6 -9.53 6.06 8.85
N ARG A 7 -10.52 5.19 9.07
CA ARG A 7 -10.76 4.56 10.37
C ARG A 7 -9.62 3.60 10.78
N VAL A 8 -9.06 2.86 9.83
CA VAL A 8 -7.89 2.02 10.03
C VAL A 8 -6.85 2.40 8.99
N LYS A 9 -5.86 3.15 9.40
CA LYS A 9 -4.80 3.63 8.53
C LYS A 9 -3.71 2.58 8.42
N MET A 10 -3.35 2.25 7.19
CA MET A 10 -2.24 1.36 6.90
C MET A 10 -1.18 2.07 6.04
N PRO A 11 0.09 1.70 6.13
CA PRO A 11 1.17 2.28 5.31
C PRO A 11 0.91 2.16 3.80
N ASN A 12 0.20 1.11 3.38
CA ASN A 12 -0.28 0.94 2.01
C ASN A 12 -1.80 1.18 1.97
N LEU A 13 -2.24 2.13 1.13
CA LEU A 13 -3.64 2.50 0.97
C LEU A 13 -4.55 1.30 0.65
N ILE A 14 -4.09 0.43 -0.25
CA ILE A 14 -4.91 -0.68 -0.75
C ILE A 14 -5.17 -1.71 0.35
N THR A 15 -4.22 -1.95 1.25
CA THR A 15 -4.43 -2.88 2.36
C THR A 15 -5.54 -2.42 3.31
N SER A 16 -5.81 -1.11 3.40
CA SER A 16 -6.91 -0.58 4.19
C SER A 16 -8.30 -0.98 3.67
N LEU A 17 -8.40 -1.46 2.42
CA LEU A 17 -9.63 -1.95 1.79
C LEU A 17 -9.88 -3.44 2.06
N THR A 18 -8.95 -4.15 2.69
CA THR A 18 -9.09 -5.58 2.97
C THR A 18 -10.36 -5.86 3.79
N GLY A 19 -11.20 -6.76 3.31
CA GLY A 19 -12.48 -7.11 3.93
C GLY A 19 -13.60 -6.10 3.78
N LYS A 20 -13.35 -4.91 3.18
CA LYS A 20 -14.37 -3.85 3.02
C LYS A 20 -15.10 -3.88 1.68
N ALA A 21 -14.60 -4.59 0.71
CA ALA A 21 -15.19 -4.66 -0.63
C ALA A 21 -15.47 -6.11 -1.02
N ALA A 22 -16.76 -6.45 -1.21
CA ALA A 22 -17.17 -7.78 -1.61
C ALA A 22 -16.54 -8.18 -2.96
N GLY A 23 -16.00 -9.43 -3.06
CA GLY A 23 -15.37 -9.95 -4.26
C GLY A 23 -14.04 -9.27 -4.64
N VAL A 24 -13.41 -8.58 -3.71
CA VAL A 24 -12.05 -8.05 -3.83
C VAL A 24 -11.18 -8.78 -2.83
N GLN A 25 -10.15 -9.41 -3.32
CA GLN A 25 -9.13 -10.08 -2.52
C GLN A 25 -7.84 -9.26 -2.58
N ILE A 26 -7.29 -8.96 -1.41
CA ILE A 26 -6.07 -8.17 -1.28
C ILE A 26 -5.08 -9.00 -0.49
N ASN A 27 -3.98 -9.33 -1.12
CA ASN A 27 -2.89 -10.11 -0.54
C ASN A 27 -1.67 -9.20 -0.45
N GLN A 28 -1.24 -8.91 0.76
CA GLN A 28 0.00 -8.19 0.99
C GLN A 28 1.18 -9.15 0.85
N VAL A 29 2.23 -8.71 0.18
CA VAL A 29 3.48 -9.48 0.10
C VAL A 29 4.17 -9.48 1.47
N SER A 30 4.77 -10.59 1.84
CA SER A 30 5.40 -10.79 3.16
C SER A 30 6.71 -10.02 3.37
N SER A 31 7.08 -9.12 2.46
CA SER A 31 8.33 -8.34 2.52
C SER A 31 8.35 -7.22 3.57
N GLY A 32 7.40 -7.21 4.51
CA GLY A 32 7.38 -6.29 5.66
C GLY A 32 6.81 -4.91 5.35
N LEU A 33 7.28 -3.89 6.07
CA LEU A 33 6.81 -2.51 5.92
C LEU A 33 7.12 -1.96 4.52
N GLY A 34 6.12 -1.31 3.90
CA GLY A 34 6.23 -0.77 2.54
C GLY A 34 6.16 -1.82 1.44
N ALA A 35 5.65 -3.01 1.76
CA ALA A 35 5.40 -4.07 0.80
C ALA A 35 4.32 -3.71 -0.21
N SER A 36 4.43 -4.25 -1.42
CA SER A 36 3.37 -4.18 -2.43
C SER A 36 2.15 -5.02 -2.02
N ALA A 37 1.01 -4.72 -2.60
CA ALA A 37 -0.21 -5.48 -2.43
C ALA A 37 -0.71 -5.99 -3.78
N LYS A 38 -1.01 -7.29 -3.85
CA LYS A 38 -1.68 -7.89 -5.01
C LYS A 38 -3.19 -7.84 -4.79
N VAL A 39 -3.88 -7.21 -5.74
CA VAL A 39 -5.33 -7.10 -5.72
C VAL A 39 -5.92 -7.94 -6.83
N SER A 40 -6.90 -8.77 -6.51
CA SER A 40 -7.71 -9.47 -7.51
C SER A 40 -9.18 -9.17 -7.30
N ILE A 41 -9.89 -8.90 -8.40
CA ILE A 41 -11.33 -8.65 -8.41
C ILE A 41 -12.00 -9.85 -9.07
N ARG A 42 -12.90 -10.53 -8.32
CA ARG A 42 -13.59 -11.75 -8.75
C ARG A 42 -12.66 -12.93 -9.05
N GLY A 43 -11.54 -13.01 -8.35
CA GLY A 43 -10.58 -14.10 -8.45
C GLY A 43 -9.51 -13.93 -9.53
N ILE A 44 -8.65 -14.93 -9.64
CA ILE A 44 -7.56 -15.00 -10.61
C ILE A 44 -8.13 -15.49 -11.94
N ARG A 45 -7.90 -14.76 -13.02
CA ARG A 45 -8.40 -15.10 -14.37
C ARG A 45 -7.34 -15.67 -15.28
N SER A 46 -6.10 -15.28 -15.09
CA SER A 46 -4.97 -15.74 -15.90
C SER A 46 -3.90 -16.36 -15.03
N VAL A 47 -3.39 -17.50 -15.45
CA VAL A 47 -2.28 -18.19 -14.77
C VAL A 47 -0.94 -17.53 -15.10
N ALA A 48 -0.77 -17.02 -16.30
CA ALA A 48 0.49 -16.46 -16.80
C ALA A 48 0.43 -14.94 -17.06
N GLY A 49 -0.75 -14.30 -16.92
CA GLY A 49 -0.95 -12.89 -17.20
C GLY A 49 -1.21 -12.05 -15.96
N GLU A 50 -1.24 -10.75 -16.15
CA GLU A 50 -1.59 -9.78 -15.13
C GLU A 50 -3.03 -9.96 -14.66
N ASN A 51 -3.23 -10.06 -13.35
CA ASN A 51 -4.55 -10.18 -12.72
C ASN A 51 -4.91 -8.94 -11.91
N GLN A 52 -4.05 -7.93 -11.88
CA GLN A 52 -4.30 -6.71 -11.11
C GLN A 52 -5.32 -5.82 -11.82
N PRO A 53 -6.17 -5.10 -11.08
CA PRO A 53 -7.08 -4.11 -11.64
C PRO A 53 -6.31 -2.87 -12.13
N LEU A 54 -6.93 -2.14 -13.04
CA LEU A 54 -6.47 -0.81 -13.43
C LEU A 54 -6.76 0.18 -12.29
N TYR A 55 -5.80 1.01 -11.94
CA TYR A 55 -6.00 2.12 -11.03
C TYR A 55 -6.20 3.41 -11.82
N VAL A 56 -7.20 4.18 -11.43
CA VAL A 56 -7.49 5.48 -12.04
C VAL A 56 -7.58 6.52 -10.93
N ILE A 57 -6.70 7.50 -10.97
CA ILE A 57 -6.64 8.58 -9.98
C ILE A 57 -7.13 9.87 -10.62
N ASP A 58 -8.19 10.44 -10.09
CA ASP A 58 -8.82 11.67 -10.60
C ASP A 58 -9.11 11.63 -12.13
N GLY A 59 -9.47 10.45 -12.64
CA GLY A 59 -9.76 10.22 -14.06
C GLY A 59 -8.54 9.82 -14.91
N VAL A 60 -7.33 9.85 -14.36
CA VAL A 60 -6.09 9.50 -15.08
C VAL A 60 -5.71 8.05 -14.76
N PRO A 61 -5.62 7.15 -15.76
CA PRO A 61 -5.13 5.80 -15.56
C PRO A 61 -3.67 5.80 -15.10
N MET A 62 -3.37 4.99 -14.08
CA MET A 62 -2.04 4.81 -13.55
C MET A 62 -1.56 3.38 -13.76
N LEU A 63 -0.37 3.23 -14.29
CA LEU A 63 0.32 1.94 -14.33
C LEU A 63 0.77 1.60 -12.91
N ASN A 64 0.15 0.57 -12.33
CA ASN A 64 0.56 0.02 -11.03
C ASN A 64 1.44 -1.21 -11.27
N SER A 65 2.60 -0.99 -11.88
CA SER A 65 3.62 -2.03 -11.85
C SER A 65 4.20 -2.09 -10.44
N SER A 66 4.17 -3.25 -9.80
CA SER A 66 5.10 -3.54 -8.73
C SER A 66 6.49 -3.34 -9.33
N SER A 67 7.29 -2.45 -8.77
CA SER A 67 8.68 -2.37 -9.20
C SER A 67 9.40 -3.61 -8.66
N GLU A 68 9.16 -4.73 -9.30
CA GLU A 68 10.14 -5.78 -9.35
C GLU A 68 11.35 -5.11 -9.97
N GLN A 69 12.34 -4.81 -9.18
CA GLN A 69 13.63 -4.46 -9.75
C GLN A 69 13.99 -5.66 -10.59
N ALA A 70 13.83 -5.48 -11.90
CA ALA A 70 14.05 -6.55 -12.83
C ALA A 70 15.43 -7.10 -12.49
N PHE A 71 15.47 -8.35 -12.10
CA PHE A 71 16.65 -9.16 -11.88
C PHE A 71 17.72 -8.90 -12.98
N SER A 72 17.28 -8.68 -14.20
CA SER A 72 18.09 -8.35 -15.36
C SER A 72 18.64 -6.91 -15.37
N ALA A 73 18.00 -5.94 -14.73
CA ALA A 73 18.43 -4.54 -14.78
C ALA A 73 19.65 -4.22 -13.92
N ILE A 74 19.94 -5.08 -12.91
CA ILE A 74 21.06 -4.86 -11.96
C ILE A 74 22.22 -5.83 -12.21
N GLY A 75 22.18 -6.66 -13.26
CA GLY A 75 23.22 -7.68 -13.52
C GLY A 75 23.29 -8.75 -12.43
N GLY A 76 22.21 -8.97 -11.70
CA GLY A 76 22.14 -9.96 -10.62
C GLY A 76 22.10 -11.39 -11.14
N THR A 77 22.68 -12.31 -10.39
CA THR A 77 22.58 -13.75 -10.63
C THR A 77 21.27 -14.28 -10.07
N ALA A 78 20.84 -15.49 -10.48
CA ALA A 78 19.57 -16.13 -10.07
C ALA A 78 19.30 -16.16 -8.56
N ASN A 79 20.30 -15.91 -7.73
CA ASN A 79 20.22 -15.91 -6.26
C ASN A 79 20.11 -14.50 -5.65
N ALA A 80 19.95 -13.42 -6.45
CA ALA A 80 19.93 -12.04 -5.95
C ALA A 80 18.64 -11.66 -5.20
N GLY A 81 17.71 -12.60 -5.01
CA GLY A 81 16.47 -12.44 -4.24
C GLY A 81 15.49 -11.45 -4.90
N ASN A 82 14.25 -11.82 -4.99
CA ASN A 82 13.17 -10.95 -5.46
C ASN A 82 12.95 -9.84 -4.41
N ARG A 83 13.36 -8.60 -4.72
CA ARG A 83 13.16 -7.46 -3.84
C ARG A 83 11.89 -6.74 -4.26
N ASP A 84 10.88 -6.80 -3.41
CA ASP A 84 9.66 -6.01 -3.60
C ASP A 84 9.97 -4.52 -3.37
N GLY A 85 9.94 -3.71 -4.42
CA GLY A 85 10.15 -2.26 -4.39
C GLY A 85 8.94 -1.45 -3.91
N GLY A 86 7.81 -2.11 -3.63
CA GLY A 86 6.51 -1.48 -3.41
C GLY A 86 5.74 -1.30 -4.73
N ASP A 87 4.55 -0.79 -4.65
CA ASP A 87 3.67 -0.52 -5.78
C ASP A 87 3.38 0.98 -5.93
N GLY A 88 2.99 1.41 -7.12
CA GLY A 88 2.71 2.82 -7.41
C GLY A 88 1.59 3.39 -6.56
N ILE A 89 0.59 2.58 -6.21
CA ILE A 89 -0.55 3.01 -5.40
C ILE A 89 -0.18 3.24 -3.93
N SER A 90 0.86 2.58 -3.43
CA SER A 90 1.38 2.81 -2.08
C SER A 90 1.95 4.22 -1.91
N ASN A 91 2.23 4.92 -3.02
CA ASN A 91 2.74 6.29 -3.00
C ASN A 91 1.68 7.31 -2.55
N LEU A 92 0.39 6.97 -2.67
CA LEU A 92 -0.67 7.83 -2.21
C LEU A 92 -0.81 7.78 -0.68
N ASN A 93 -1.11 8.95 -0.11
CA ASN A 93 -1.50 9.04 1.28
C ASN A 93 -3.01 8.80 1.42
N SER A 94 -3.41 7.90 2.31
CA SER A 94 -4.82 7.58 2.57
C SER A 94 -5.64 8.79 3.02
N GLU A 95 -5.01 9.77 3.66
CA GLU A 95 -5.66 11.00 4.12
C GLU A 95 -6.06 11.93 2.99
N ASP A 96 -5.38 11.85 1.84
CA ASP A 96 -5.67 12.69 0.68
C ASP A 96 -6.80 12.14 -0.18
N ILE A 97 -7.34 10.97 0.17
CA ILE A 97 -8.41 10.30 -0.58
C ILE A 97 -9.77 10.82 -0.12
N GLU A 98 -10.58 11.24 -1.06
CA GLU A 98 -12.00 11.57 -0.83
C GLU A 98 -12.89 10.34 -0.93
N SER A 99 -12.69 9.54 -1.99
CA SER A 99 -13.48 8.33 -2.20
C SER A 99 -12.73 7.30 -3.03
N ILE A 100 -13.11 6.03 -2.83
CA ILE A 100 -12.69 4.91 -3.69
C ILE A 100 -13.95 4.21 -4.19
N SER A 101 -13.99 3.97 -5.50
CA SER A 101 -15.05 3.20 -6.17
C SER A 101 -14.43 2.04 -6.95
N ILE A 102 -15.04 0.87 -6.86
CA ILE A 102 -14.53 -0.33 -7.52
C ILE A 102 -15.51 -0.76 -8.61
N LEU A 103 -15.09 -0.66 -9.85
CA LEU A 103 -15.84 -1.11 -11.01
C LEU A 103 -15.45 -2.55 -11.36
N LYS A 104 -16.45 -3.42 -11.43
CA LYS A 104 -16.24 -4.85 -11.65
C LYS A 104 -16.89 -5.28 -12.98
N GLY A 105 -16.10 -5.97 -13.82
CA GLY A 105 -16.63 -6.57 -15.05
C GLY A 105 -16.94 -5.59 -16.18
N ALA A 106 -18.02 -5.80 -16.91
CA ALA A 106 -18.36 -5.07 -18.13
C ALA A 106 -18.38 -3.53 -18.02
N PRO A 107 -18.91 -2.90 -16.94
CA PRO A 107 -18.86 -1.45 -16.79
C PRO A 107 -17.43 -0.88 -16.76
N ALA A 108 -16.48 -1.62 -16.21
CA ALA A 108 -15.09 -1.21 -16.18
C ALA A 108 -14.49 -1.20 -17.59
N ALA A 109 -14.72 -2.29 -18.34
CA ALA A 109 -14.22 -2.44 -19.71
C ALA A 109 -14.87 -1.42 -20.69
N ALA A 110 -16.13 -1.08 -20.47
CA ALA A 110 -16.82 -0.08 -21.28
C ALA A 110 -16.23 1.33 -21.14
N LEU A 111 -15.73 1.68 -19.94
CA LEU A 111 -15.14 3.01 -19.67
C LEU A 111 -13.65 3.09 -20.00
N TYR A 112 -12.89 2.02 -19.77
CA TYR A 112 -11.42 2.03 -19.82
C TYR A 112 -10.82 1.00 -20.78
N GLY A 113 -11.66 0.33 -21.59
CA GLY A 113 -11.23 -0.62 -22.61
C GLY A 113 -10.63 -1.91 -22.04
N SER A 114 -9.77 -2.55 -22.83
CA SER A 114 -9.17 -3.86 -22.51
C SER A 114 -8.30 -3.85 -21.24
N GLN A 115 -7.67 -2.74 -20.92
CA GLN A 115 -6.86 -2.58 -19.71
C GLN A 115 -7.67 -2.76 -18.42
N ALA A 116 -8.98 -2.54 -18.50
CA ALA A 116 -9.90 -2.72 -17.39
C ALA A 116 -10.52 -4.12 -17.29
N GLY A 117 -10.01 -5.10 -18.06
CA GLY A 117 -10.51 -6.47 -18.08
C GLY A 117 -10.57 -7.12 -16.70
N ASN A 118 -9.62 -6.81 -15.82
CA ASN A 118 -9.56 -7.28 -14.44
C ASN A 118 -10.31 -6.39 -13.43
N GLY A 119 -11.04 -5.38 -13.91
CA GLY A 119 -11.73 -4.38 -13.09
C GLY A 119 -10.92 -3.09 -12.96
N VAL A 120 -11.55 -2.08 -12.36
CA VAL A 120 -10.96 -0.75 -12.15
C VAL A 120 -11.19 -0.30 -10.72
N ILE A 121 -10.17 0.28 -10.11
CA ILE A 121 -10.25 0.98 -8.83
C ILE A 121 -10.11 2.48 -9.12
N LEU A 122 -11.24 3.19 -8.97
CA LEU A 122 -11.30 4.63 -9.14
C LEU A 122 -10.99 5.30 -7.81
N ILE A 123 -10.02 6.18 -7.79
CA ILE A 123 -9.60 6.93 -6.62
C ILE A 123 -9.83 8.40 -6.91
N THR A 124 -10.62 9.04 -6.07
CA THR A 124 -10.81 10.48 -6.11
C THR A 124 -10.07 11.11 -4.94
N THR A 125 -9.19 12.07 -5.22
CA THR A 125 -8.45 12.78 -4.19
C THR A 125 -9.20 14.03 -3.71
N LYS A 126 -8.91 14.46 -2.49
CA LYS A 126 -9.51 15.64 -1.87
C LYS A 126 -9.17 16.89 -2.67
N LYS A 127 -10.15 17.79 -2.71
CA LYS A 127 -10.05 19.14 -3.30
C LYS A 127 -10.14 20.20 -2.23
N GLY A 128 -9.79 21.42 -2.58
CA GLY A 128 -10.09 22.60 -1.77
C GLY A 128 -11.61 22.77 -1.58
N LYS A 129 -12.00 23.47 -0.54
CA LYS A 129 -13.41 23.75 -0.25
C LYS A 129 -13.92 24.92 -1.08
N SER A 130 -15.16 24.80 -1.60
CA SER A 130 -15.73 25.78 -2.55
C SER A 130 -16.41 26.99 -1.91
N GLN A 131 -16.79 26.92 -0.63
CA GLN A 131 -17.69 27.92 -0.01
C GLN A 131 -16.97 28.93 0.91
N GLY A 132 -15.77 29.36 0.58
CA GLY A 132 -15.00 30.28 1.42
C GLY A 132 -14.52 29.67 2.73
N GLN A 133 -14.77 28.37 2.95
CA GLN A 133 -14.41 27.65 4.16
C GLN A 133 -12.91 27.36 4.18
N ARG A 134 -12.33 27.57 5.35
CA ARG A 134 -10.97 27.11 5.67
C ARG A 134 -11.04 25.91 6.58
N SER A 135 -10.25 24.90 6.29
CA SER A 135 -10.18 23.70 7.11
C SER A 135 -8.73 23.29 7.30
N ILE A 136 -8.37 23.09 8.55
CA ILE A 136 -7.08 22.48 8.93
C ILE A 136 -7.43 21.15 9.58
N SER A 137 -6.83 20.10 9.10
CA SER A 137 -6.99 18.75 9.69
C SER A 137 -5.63 18.22 10.12
N PHE A 138 -5.55 17.78 11.35
CA PHE A 138 -4.40 17.07 11.89
C PHE A 138 -4.83 15.65 12.26
N SER A 139 -4.01 14.70 11.92
CA SER A 139 -4.32 13.30 12.16
C SER A 139 -3.04 12.53 12.49
N THR A 140 -3.12 11.67 13.50
CA THR A 140 -2.07 10.74 13.85
C THR A 140 -2.64 9.36 14.10
N SER A 141 -1.90 8.33 13.70
CA SER A 141 -2.25 6.93 13.91
C SER A 141 -1.02 6.16 14.35
N LEU A 142 -1.18 5.35 15.38
CA LEU A 142 -0.17 4.42 15.87
C LEU A 142 -0.66 3.00 15.64
N MET A 143 0.22 2.16 15.14
CA MET A 143 -0.04 0.76 14.85
C MET A 143 1.04 -0.10 15.48
N PHE A 144 0.62 -1.23 16.05
CA PHE A 144 1.52 -2.22 16.64
C PHE A 144 1.26 -3.56 15.97
N ASP A 145 2.33 -4.17 15.48
CA ASP A 145 2.28 -5.46 14.79
C ASP A 145 3.04 -6.50 15.63
N LYS A 146 2.46 -7.67 15.77
CA LYS A 146 3.08 -8.80 16.47
C LYS A 146 2.80 -10.09 15.71
N ALA A 147 3.80 -10.97 15.65
CA ALA A 147 3.60 -12.32 15.15
C ALA A 147 2.68 -13.08 16.10
N VAL A 148 1.54 -13.57 15.59
CA VAL A 148 0.49 -14.23 16.40
C VAL A 148 0.63 -15.74 16.33
N SER A 149 0.95 -16.29 15.13
CA SER A 149 1.07 -17.73 14.92
C SER A 149 2.46 -18.04 14.37
N LEU A 150 3.19 -18.82 15.11
CA LEU A 150 4.49 -19.34 14.71
C LEU A 150 4.38 -20.86 14.57
N PRO A 151 5.07 -21.49 13.62
CA PRO A 151 5.09 -22.93 13.50
C PRO A 151 5.71 -23.53 14.77
N GLU A 152 5.10 -24.59 15.27
CA GLU A 152 5.68 -25.38 16.35
C GLU A 152 6.77 -26.28 15.78
N MET A 153 7.99 -26.11 16.31
CA MET A 153 9.13 -26.93 15.93
C MET A 153 9.17 -28.20 16.78
N GLN A 154 9.45 -29.32 16.14
CA GLN A 154 9.64 -30.57 16.85
C GLN A 154 10.92 -30.53 17.69
N ASN A 155 10.93 -31.20 18.86
CA ASN A 155 12.09 -31.30 19.76
C ASN A 155 12.34 -32.73 20.26
N ARG A 156 11.74 -33.73 19.59
CA ARG A 156 11.84 -35.13 20.01
C ARG A 156 12.85 -35.94 19.22
N TYR A 157 13.25 -35.43 18.06
CA TYR A 157 14.18 -36.13 17.18
C TYR A 157 15.36 -35.21 16.86
N GLY A 158 16.55 -35.78 16.88
CA GLY A 158 17.76 -35.08 16.47
C GLY A 158 17.86 -34.92 14.96
N VAL A 159 18.98 -34.40 14.52
CA VAL A 159 19.34 -34.22 13.11
C VAL A 159 20.21 -35.40 12.71
N SER A 160 19.87 -36.11 11.64
CA SER A 160 20.72 -37.19 11.09
C SER A 160 21.75 -36.64 10.10
N GLU A 161 21.34 -35.62 9.31
CA GLU A 161 22.19 -34.87 8.37
C GLU A 161 21.82 -33.38 8.41
N ILE A 162 22.60 -32.54 7.75
CA ILE A 162 22.43 -31.04 7.78
C ILE A 162 21.02 -30.63 7.38
N ILE A 163 20.33 -31.39 6.56
CA ILE A 163 18.99 -31.09 6.03
C ILE A 163 17.88 -31.99 6.58
N ASP A 164 18.19 -33.02 7.38
CA ASP A 164 17.20 -33.97 7.89
C ASP A 164 16.88 -33.71 9.37
N SER A 165 15.60 -33.51 9.66
CA SER A 165 15.10 -33.21 11.01
C SER A 165 14.62 -34.43 11.78
N TRP A 166 14.77 -35.66 11.24
CA TRP A 166 14.17 -36.89 11.76
C TRP A 166 15.24 -37.96 12.03
N GLY A 167 16.26 -37.62 12.82
CA GLY A 167 17.29 -38.55 13.28
C GLY A 167 16.83 -39.38 14.47
N GLU A 168 17.77 -39.81 15.31
CA GLU A 168 17.47 -40.59 16.50
C GLU A 168 16.58 -39.81 17.48
N ARG A 169 15.72 -40.54 18.20
CA ARG A 169 14.86 -39.95 19.23
C ARG A 169 15.71 -39.47 20.41
N GLN A 170 15.59 -38.17 20.68
CA GLN A 170 16.32 -37.45 21.74
C GLN A 170 15.38 -36.51 22.47
N ASN A 171 15.63 -36.31 23.77
CA ASN A 171 14.95 -35.23 24.51
C ASN A 171 15.76 -33.92 24.36
N LEU A 172 15.48 -33.18 23.30
CA LEU A 172 16.13 -31.90 23.05
C LEU A 172 15.44 -30.80 23.84
N PRO A 173 16.17 -29.79 24.34
CA PRO A 173 15.58 -28.62 24.94
C PRO A 173 14.68 -27.92 23.91
N LYS A 174 13.53 -27.40 24.37
CA LYS A 174 12.67 -26.60 23.52
C LYS A 174 13.40 -25.32 23.13
N ASN A 175 13.56 -25.11 21.84
CA ASN A 175 14.24 -23.94 21.32
C ASN A 175 13.21 -22.91 20.83
N ASP A 176 13.19 -21.72 21.44
CA ASP A 176 12.27 -20.64 21.13
C ASP A 176 12.86 -19.61 20.13
N ASN A 177 13.90 -19.99 19.38
CA ASN A 177 14.57 -19.11 18.41
C ASN A 177 13.62 -18.39 17.45
N LEU A 178 12.52 -19.05 17.04
CA LEU A 178 11.51 -18.40 16.22
C LEU A 178 10.78 -17.26 16.94
N LYS A 179 10.54 -17.42 18.24
CA LYS A 179 9.92 -16.39 19.07
C LYS A 179 10.85 -15.20 19.27
N ASP A 180 12.12 -15.50 19.50
CA ASP A 180 13.15 -14.48 19.75
C ASP A 180 13.53 -13.72 18.48
N PHE A 181 13.32 -14.34 17.31
CA PHE A 181 13.56 -13.71 16.02
C PHE A 181 12.60 -12.55 15.72
N PHE A 182 11.33 -12.68 16.15
CA PHE A 182 10.32 -11.66 15.88
C PHE A 182 10.20 -10.67 17.02
N SER A 183 10.28 -9.40 16.69
CA SER A 183 10.02 -8.30 17.63
C SER A 183 8.63 -7.70 17.44
N THR A 184 8.19 -6.85 18.35
CA THR A 184 7.00 -6.03 18.12
C THR A 184 7.32 -4.92 17.13
N GLY A 185 6.61 -4.92 16.01
CA GLY A 185 6.61 -3.83 15.04
C GLY A 185 5.82 -2.64 15.55
N MET A 186 6.18 -1.45 15.12
CA MET A 186 5.47 -0.21 15.42
C MET A 186 5.50 0.70 14.20
N ALA A 187 4.37 1.25 13.82
CA ALA A 187 4.30 2.26 12.78
C ALA A 187 3.50 3.48 13.23
N SER A 188 3.93 4.66 12.81
CA SER A 188 3.25 5.93 13.06
C SER A 188 2.99 6.61 11.73
N ILE A 189 1.77 7.08 11.54
CA ILE A 189 1.36 7.89 10.39
C ILE A 189 0.83 9.20 10.95
N THR A 190 1.49 10.29 10.64
CA THR A 190 1.08 11.63 11.05
C THR A 190 0.88 12.49 9.82
N SER A 191 -0.25 13.17 9.73
CA SER A 191 -0.57 14.03 8.60
C SER A 191 -1.20 15.34 9.05
N VAL A 192 -0.93 16.38 8.26
CA VAL A 192 -1.59 17.67 8.33
C VAL A 192 -2.10 18.03 6.96
N SER A 193 -3.33 18.55 6.86
CA SER A 193 -3.87 19.05 5.62
C SER A 193 -4.55 20.39 5.81
N LEU A 194 -4.42 21.22 4.80
CA LEU A 194 -5.00 22.55 4.68
C LEU A 194 -5.91 22.57 3.47
N SER A 195 -7.13 23.02 3.63
CA SER A 195 -8.08 23.18 2.54
C SER A 195 -8.69 24.57 2.62
N HIS A 196 -8.62 25.29 1.53
CA HIS A 196 -9.20 26.63 1.41
C HIS A 196 -9.71 26.83 0.00
N GLY A 197 -10.71 27.66 -0.16
CA GLY A 197 -11.16 28.08 -1.47
C GLY A 197 -12.51 28.79 -1.46
N ASN A 198 -12.83 29.29 -2.62
CA ASN A 198 -14.13 29.86 -2.97
C ASN A 198 -14.65 29.17 -4.24
N GLU A 199 -15.73 29.66 -4.82
CA GLU A 199 -16.32 29.09 -6.04
C GLU A 199 -15.36 29.09 -7.24
N LYS A 200 -14.43 30.06 -7.30
CA LYS A 200 -13.49 30.21 -8.43
C LYS A 200 -12.14 29.62 -8.21
N LEU A 201 -11.66 29.54 -6.96
CA LEU A 201 -10.32 29.04 -6.62
C LEU A 201 -10.40 28.13 -5.41
N GLN A 202 -9.92 26.93 -5.53
CA GLN A 202 -9.88 25.93 -4.48
C GLN A 202 -8.46 25.37 -4.35
N ASN A 203 -7.92 25.42 -3.15
CA ASN A 203 -6.58 24.93 -2.84
C ASN A 203 -6.64 23.83 -1.78
N TYR A 204 -5.91 22.77 -2.01
CA TYR A 204 -5.67 21.71 -1.07
C TYR A 204 -4.17 21.49 -0.94
N PHE A 205 -3.70 21.41 0.28
CA PHE A 205 -2.31 21.09 0.62
C PHE A 205 -2.30 20.02 1.70
N SER A 206 -1.44 19.04 1.59
CA SER A 206 -1.21 18.06 2.65
C SER A 206 0.25 17.67 2.75
N TYR A 207 0.63 17.34 3.97
CA TYR A 207 1.90 16.69 4.26
C TYR A 207 1.65 15.50 5.19
N ALA A 208 2.22 14.35 4.85
CA ALA A 208 2.17 13.16 5.69
C ALA A 208 3.57 12.58 5.88
N ASN A 209 3.82 12.14 7.11
CA ASN A 209 5.00 11.39 7.50
C ASN A 209 4.57 10.01 8.00
N THR A 210 5.17 8.97 7.45
CA THR A 210 5.01 7.60 7.93
C THR A 210 6.38 7.07 8.35
N THR A 211 6.49 6.67 9.60
CA THR A 211 7.69 6.02 10.13
C THR A 211 7.30 4.69 10.74
N GLY A 212 8.15 3.68 10.60
CA GLY A 212 7.87 2.38 11.18
C GLY A 212 9.09 1.51 11.37
N LYS A 213 8.99 0.63 12.38
CA LYS A 213 9.85 -0.52 12.64
C LYS A 213 9.01 -1.78 12.38
N GLY A 214 9.49 -2.69 11.53
CA GLY A 214 8.84 -3.97 11.27
C GLY A 214 9.02 -4.97 12.42
N ILE A 215 8.34 -6.11 12.30
CA ILE A 215 8.49 -7.23 13.23
C ILE A 215 9.82 -7.96 13.09
N ILE A 216 10.51 -7.80 11.97
CA ILE A 216 11.88 -8.31 11.75
C ILE A 216 12.85 -7.22 12.14
N ASP A 217 13.90 -7.61 12.88
CA ASP A 217 14.88 -6.64 13.39
C ASP A 217 15.51 -5.82 12.26
N LYS A 218 15.80 -4.54 12.58
CA LYS A 218 16.39 -3.55 11.66
C LYS A 218 15.55 -3.21 10.43
N ASN A 219 14.37 -3.83 10.21
CA ASN A 219 13.45 -3.39 9.17
C ASN A 219 12.82 -2.06 9.57
N ARG A 220 13.06 -1.02 8.78
CA ARG A 220 12.56 0.35 9.04
C ARG A 220 12.03 0.98 7.77
N LEU A 221 10.94 1.71 7.91
CA LEU A 221 10.31 2.52 6.87
C LEU A 221 10.30 3.99 7.29
N SER A 222 10.68 4.85 6.39
CA SER A 222 10.44 6.30 6.48
C SER A 222 9.87 6.78 5.15
N LYS A 223 8.71 7.39 5.19
CA LYS A 223 8.02 7.88 3.99
C LYS A 223 7.47 9.28 4.25
N HIS A 224 7.70 10.16 3.31
CA HIS A 224 7.21 11.54 3.29
C HIS A 224 6.37 11.73 2.05
N ASN A 225 5.15 12.23 2.21
CA ASN A 225 4.27 12.61 1.11
C ASN A 225 3.94 14.08 1.23
N LEU A 226 4.02 14.79 0.12
CA LEU A 226 3.58 16.17 -0.03
C LEU A 226 2.62 16.24 -1.20
N THR A 227 1.41 16.71 -0.96
CA THR A 227 0.39 16.86 -2.00
C THR A 227 -0.06 18.33 -2.07
N PHE A 228 -0.10 18.85 -3.27
CA PHE A 228 -0.71 20.13 -3.59
C PHE A 228 -1.70 19.94 -4.72
N ARG A 229 -2.89 20.50 -4.59
CA ARG A 229 -3.91 20.53 -5.64
C ARG A 229 -4.56 21.89 -5.69
N GLU A 230 -4.68 22.40 -6.90
CA GLU A 230 -5.40 23.60 -7.20
C GLU A 230 -6.47 23.34 -8.25
N THR A 231 -7.66 23.85 -8.00
CA THR A 231 -8.74 23.90 -8.97
C THR A 231 -9.14 25.35 -9.14
N SER A 232 -9.07 25.89 -10.36
CA SER A 232 -9.48 27.23 -10.67
C SER A 232 -10.48 27.28 -11.82
N THR A 233 -11.44 28.18 -11.70
CA THR A 233 -12.47 28.43 -12.70
C THR A 233 -12.36 29.86 -13.19
N LEU A 234 -12.10 30.02 -14.48
CA LEU A 234 -11.75 31.29 -15.13
C LEU A 234 -12.78 31.63 -16.20
N PHE A 235 -12.77 32.89 -16.65
CA PHE A 235 -13.57 33.43 -17.75
C PHE A 235 -15.08 33.15 -17.61
N ASN A 236 -15.65 33.47 -16.42
CA ASN A 236 -17.09 33.28 -16.14
C ASN A 236 -17.49 31.81 -16.38
N ASP A 237 -16.80 30.90 -15.74
CA ASP A 237 -17.02 29.43 -15.75
C ASP A 237 -16.76 28.71 -17.09
N ARG A 238 -16.14 29.42 -18.06
CA ARG A 238 -15.83 28.84 -19.37
C ARG A 238 -14.58 27.96 -19.37
N LEU A 239 -13.64 28.21 -18.45
CA LEU A 239 -12.41 27.43 -18.35
C LEU A 239 -12.21 26.96 -16.92
N ARG A 240 -12.15 25.64 -16.73
CA ARG A 240 -11.80 25.00 -15.47
C ARG A 240 -10.44 24.34 -15.58
N LEU A 241 -9.52 24.74 -14.71
CA LEU A 241 -8.21 24.12 -14.56
C LEU A 241 -8.20 23.31 -13.26
N ASP A 242 -7.74 22.08 -13.30
CA ASP A 242 -7.56 21.20 -12.13
C ASP A 242 -6.18 20.57 -12.24
N GLY A 243 -5.26 20.98 -11.39
CA GLY A 243 -3.88 20.49 -11.36
C GLY A 243 -3.51 19.96 -10.00
N SER A 244 -2.81 18.82 -9.96
CA SER A 244 -2.30 18.24 -8.72
C SER A 244 -0.84 17.82 -8.87
N VAL A 245 -0.07 18.01 -7.80
CA VAL A 245 1.30 17.55 -7.69
C VAL A 245 1.41 16.73 -6.41
N ASN A 246 1.92 15.52 -6.54
CA ASN A 246 2.24 14.66 -5.41
C ASN A 246 3.73 14.32 -5.45
N LEU A 247 4.44 14.67 -4.39
CA LEU A 247 5.85 14.36 -4.20
C LEU A 247 5.99 13.35 -3.07
N MET A 248 6.66 12.23 -3.34
CA MET A 248 6.88 11.19 -2.36
C MET A 248 8.35 10.83 -2.28
N ARG A 249 8.84 10.67 -1.05
CA ARG A 249 10.14 10.08 -0.76
C ARG A 249 9.98 8.92 0.22
N GLN A 250 10.36 7.74 -0.18
CA GLN A 250 10.35 6.56 0.68
C GLN A 250 11.75 5.97 0.81
N VAL A 251 12.11 5.63 2.04
CA VAL A 251 13.34 4.90 2.38
C VAL A 251 12.96 3.70 3.22
N THR A 252 13.27 2.51 2.74
CA THR A 252 13.09 1.26 3.47
C THR A 252 14.46 0.64 3.71
N LYS A 253 14.78 0.34 4.97
CA LYS A 253 16.03 -0.33 5.37
C LYS A 253 15.73 -1.78 5.73
N ASN A 254 16.66 -2.68 5.38
CA ASN A 254 16.61 -4.12 5.69
C ASN A 254 15.23 -4.74 5.39
N LYS A 255 14.77 -4.53 4.15
CA LYS A 255 13.55 -5.17 3.67
C LYS A 255 13.83 -6.67 3.49
N PRO A 256 13.02 -7.56 4.07
CA PRO A 256 13.17 -8.99 3.84
C PRO A 256 13.04 -9.32 2.36
N THR A 257 13.86 -10.24 1.88
CA THR A 257 13.70 -10.86 0.57
C THR A 257 12.62 -11.93 0.66
N VAL A 258 11.80 -12.04 -0.35
CA VAL A 258 10.71 -13.03 -0.45
C VAL A 258 11.14 -14.13 -1.41
#